data_301ec7b163e9c2ccf62d73b0d7ee9e86
#
_entry.id   301ec7b163e9c2ccf62d73b0d7ee9e86
#
_cell.length_a   1.000
_cell.length_b   1.000
_cell.length_c   1.000
_cell.angle_alpha   90.00
_cell.angle_beta   90.00
_cell.angle_gamma   90.00
#
_symmetry.space_group_name_H-M   'P 1'
#
loop_
_entity.id
_entity.type
_entity.pdbx_description
1 polymer ?
#
loop_
_entity_poly.entity_id
_entity_poly.type
_entity_poly.pdbx_seq_one_letter_code
_entity_poly.pdbx_strand_id
1 'polypeptide(L)'
;IEESVRLANSKHRNIYIFSGTKGTTKSYEPQRDATTNQITSISFKGNTSSAKVDISQHATLESNFSAEGANGILKTDTAGTDFISSLISLRDNLTTASDSASSESAKSSALASIKDTIIGNLDKSELNFIDHFSSIGARLSRLETSESLTNQQISAITPLISNETDIDLA
;
A
#
# COMPACT_ATOMS: atom_id res chain seq x y z
N ILE A 1 8.17 7.35 11.85
CA ILE A 1 8.61 5.98 11.55
C ILE A 1 7.71 4.97 12.26
N GLU A 2 7.53 5.04 13.58
CA GLU A 2 6.66 4.11 14.34
C GLU A 2 5.24 4.08 13.77
N GLU A 3 4.67 5.26 13.57
CA GLU A 3 3.32 5.40 13.01
C GLU A 3 3.23 4.85 11.59
N SER A 4 4.26 5.09 10.76
CA SER A 4 4.31 4.55 9.40
C SER A 4 4.34 3.02 9.38
N VAL A 5 5.11 2.40 10.28
CA VAL A 5 5.15 0.94 10.43
C VAL A 5 3.81 0.41 10.97
N ARG A 6 3.17 1.13 11.88
CA ARG A 6 1.84 0.79 12.42
C ARG A 6 0.79 0.82 11.31
N LEU A 7 0.77 1.88 10.50
CA LEU A 7 -0.13 1.99 9.35
C LEU A 7 0.14 0.92 8.30
N ALA A 8 1.41 0.63 8.01
CA ALA A 8 1.80 -0.45 7.09
C ALA A 8 1.37 -1.84 7.57
N ASN A 9 1.11 -2.00 8.87
CA ASN A 9 0.57 -3.21 9.49
C ASN A 9 -0.92 -3.10 9.82
N SER A 10 -1.66 -2.21 9.16
CA SER A 10 -3.10 -2.07 9.35
C SER A 10 -3.85 -3.32 8.95
N LYS A 11 -4.94 -3.58 9.68
CA LYS A 11 -5.83 -4.72 9.41
C LYS A 11 -7.24 -4.24 9.05
N HIS A 12 -7.85 -4.96 8.13
CA HIS A 12 -9.28 -4.91 7.88
C HIS A 12 -9.86 -6.31 8.05
N ARG A 13 -10.90 -6.47 8.86
CA ARG A 13 -11.52 -7.79 9.15
C ARG A 13 -10.48 -8.86 9.55
N ASN A 14 -9.52 -8.48 10.37
CA ASN A 14 -8.41 -9.31 10.84
C ASN A 14 -7.38 -9.75 9.77
N ILE A 15 -7.41 -9.15 8.58
CA ILE A 15 -6.48 -9.40 7.47
C ILE A 15 -5.56 -8.17 7.32
N TYR A 16 -4.25 -8.37 7.23
CA TYR A 16 -3.28 -7.32 6.94
C TYR A 16 -3.42 -6.89 5.48
N ILE A 17 -3.76 -5.61 5.27
CA ILE A 17 -4.13 -5.10 3.93
C ILE A 17 -2.96 -4.90 2.97
N PHE A 18 -1.74 -4.77 3.49
CA PHE A 18 -0.53 -4.52 2.70
C PHE A 18 0.40 -5.73 2.59
N SER A 19 -0.02 -6.91 3.04
CA SER A 19 0.79 -8.13 3.02
C SER A 19 0.64 -8.97 1.74
N GLY A 20 -0.01 -8.41 0.71
CA GLY A 20 -0.34 -9.17 -0.49
C GLY A 20 -1.35 -10.29 -0.19
N THR A 21 -1.13 -11.49 -0.68
CA THR A 21 -2.01 -12.64 -0.40
C THR A 21 -1.75 -13.32 0.94
N LYS A 22 -0.72 -12.88 1.71
CA LYS A 22 -0.41 -13.40 3.06
C LYS A 22 -1.14 -12.62 4.16
N GLY A 23 -2.45 -12.48 4.07
CA GLY A 23 -3.25 -11.64 4.96
C GLY A 23 -3.18 -11.95 6.45
N THR A 24 -2.71 -13.14 6.86
CA THR A 24 -2.51 -13.50 8.27
C THR A 24 -1.15 -13.08 8.83
N THR A 25 -0.22 -12.68 7.97
CA THR A 25 1.15 -12.27 8.33
C THR A 25 1.28 -10.77 8.33
N LYS A 26 1.95 -10.19 9.34
CA LYS A 26 2.29 -8.77 9.36
C LYS A 26 3.02 -8.39 8.08
N SER A 27 2.71 -7.22 7.53
CA SER A 27 3.41 -6.72 6.33
C SER A 27 4.86 -6.43 6.64
N TYR A 28 5.13 -5.74 7.75
CA TYR A 28 6.49 -5.39 8.16
C TYR A 28 6.79 -5.78 9.60
N GLU A 29 8.03 -6.23 9.80
CA GLU A 29 8.61 -6.49 11.11
C GLU A 29 9.78 -5.51 11.32
N PRO A 30 9.66 -4.58 12.29
CA PRO A 30 10.73 -3.64 12.59
C PRO A 30 11.84 -4.31 13.38
N GLN A 31 13.08 -4.02 13.00
CA GLN A 31 14.27 -4.29 13.82
C GLN A 31 14.63 -3.06 14.61
N ARG A 32 15.04 -3.25 15.85
CA ARG A 32 15.30 -2.17 16.80
C ARG A 32 16.71 -2.25 17.37
N ASP A 33 17.26 -1.08 17.59
CA ASP A 33 18.50 -0.96 18.37
C ASP A 33 18.26 -1.41 19.82
N ALA A 34 19.17 -2.22 20.36
CA ALA A 34 19.01 -2.80 21.69
C ALA A 34 19.09 -1.78 22.82
N THR A 35 19.74 -0.63 22.60
CA THR A 35 19.97 0.41 23.61
C THR A 35 18.93 1.50 23.53
N THR A 36 18.66 2.01 22.34
CA THR A 36 17.76 3.17 22.12
C THR A 36 16.33 2.77 21.82
N ASN A 37 16.08 1.47 21.52
CA ASN A 37 14.80 0.93 21.06
C ASN A 37 14.26 1.58 19.77
N GLN A 38 15.08 2.36 19.08
CA GLN A 38 14.71 2.99 17.82
C GLN A 38 14.68 1.97 16.68
N ILE A 39 13.76 2.13 15.73
CA ILE A 39 13.72 1.30 14.53
C ILE A 39 14.94 1.62 13.66
N THR A 40 15.78 0.63 13.42
CA THR A 40 16.99 0.72 12.57
C THR A 40 16.76 0.20 11.16
N SER A 41 15.87 -0.76 11.01
CA SER A 41 15.47 -1.29 9.71
C SER A 41 14.11 -1.95 9.80
N ILE A 42 13.54 -2.27 8.64
CA ILE A 42 12.28 -3.01 8.51
C ILE A 42 12.48 -4.20 7.58
N SER A 43 11.72 -5.26 7.82
CA SER A 43 11.74 -6.46 6.99
C SER A 43 10.32 -6.76 6.50
N PHE A 44 10.13 -6.83 5.18
CA PHE A 44 8.85 -7.21 4.59
C PHE A 44 8.63 -8.73 4.75
N LYS A 45 7.47 -9.10 5.28
CA LYS A 45 7.08 -10.50 5.54
C LYS A 45 5.90 -10.96 4.68
N GLY A 46 5.28 -10.02 3.98
CA GLY A 46 4.22 -10.30 3.03
C GLY A 46 4.69 -11.01 1.76
N ASN A 47 3.92 -10.86 0.71
CA ASN A 47 4.31 -11.17 -0.66
C ASN A 47 3.78 -10.08 -1.62
N THR A 48 4.27 -10.09 -2.85
CA THR A 48 3.92 -9.11 -3.89
C THR A 48 2.74 -9.55 -4.76
N SER A 49 2.07 -10.64 -4.40
CA SER A 49 0.95 -11.18 -5.16
C SER A 49 -0.36 -10.46 -4.82
N SER A 50 -1.20 -10.24 -5.83
CA SER A 50 -2.53 -9.67 -5.69
C SER A 50 -3.60 -10.75 -5.84
N ALA A 51 -4.59 -10.73 -4.95
CA ALA A 51 -5.79 -11.54 -5.11
C ALA A 51 -6.71 -10.86 -6.14
N LYS A 52 -7.23 -11.65 -7.07
CA LYS A 52 -8.16 -11.20 -8.12
C LYS A 52 -9.56 -11.67 -7.80
N VAL A 53 -10.53 -10.79 -8.01
CA VAL A 53 -11.96 -11.07 -7.86
C VAL A 53 -12.63 -10.78 -9.19
N ASP A 54 -13.43 -11.71 -9.68
CA ASP A 54 -14.24 -11.51 -10.88
C ASP A 54 -15.40 -10.57 -10.55
N ILE A 55 -15.50 -9.47 -11.27
CA ILE A 55 -16.58 -8.47 -11.12
C ILE A 55 -17.60 -8.54 -12.26
N SER A 56 -17.28 -9.28 -13.33
CA SER A 56 -18.19 -9.64 -14.41
C SER A 56 -17.62 -10.83 -15.18
N GLN A 57 -18.38 -11.36 -16.14
CA GLN A 57 -17.99 -12.52 -16.96
C GLN A 57 -16.60 -12.38 -17.62
N HIS A 58 -16.14 -11.15 -17.88
CA HIS A 58 -14.87 -10.88 -18.57
C HIS A 58 -14.02 -9.81 -17.89
N ALA A 59 -14.33 -9.45 -16.64
CA ALA A 59 -13.59 -8.43 -15.91
C ALA A 59 -13.21 -8.91 -14.52
N THR A 60 -11.92 -8.81 -14.21
CA THR A 60 -11.36 -9.06 -12.88
C THR A 60 -10.87 -7.76 -12.24
N LEU A 61 -10.88 -7.72 -10.93
CA LEU A 61 -10.33 -6.64 -10.12
C LEU A 61 -9.35 -7.19 -9.09
N GLU A 62 -8.21 -6.54 -8.92
CA GLU A 62 -7.32 -6.83 -7.81
C GLU A 62 -7.88 -6.26 -6.51
N SER A 63 -8.10 -7.13 -5.52
CA SER A 63 -8.79 -6.78 -4.27
C SER A 63 -7.88 -6.29 -3.16
N ASN A 64 -6.57 -6.43 -3.32
CA ASN A 64 -5.59 -6.05 -2.31
C ASN A 64 -4.39 -5.33 -2.93
N PHE A 65 -3.58 -4.74 -2.06
CA PHE A 65 -2.31 -4.11 -2.42
C PHE A 65 -1.17 -4.82 -1.69
N SER A 66 0.01 -4.81 -2.30
CA SER A 66 1.25 -5.17 -1.61
C SER A 66 1.97 -3.91 -1.14
N ALA A 67 2.65 -4.00 -0.01
CA ALA A 67 3.53 -2.92 0.45
C ALA A 67 4.77 -2.77 -0.45
N GLU A 68 5.28 -3.87 -0.99
CA GLU A 68 6.48 -3.91 -1.83
C GLU A 68 6.21 -4.59 -3.18
N GLY A 69 7.15 -4.45 -4.10
CA GLY A 69 7.13 -5.05 -5.44
C GLY A 69 6.94 -4.02 -6.55
N ALA A 70 6.71 -4.48 -7.78
CA ALA A 70 6.56 -3.61 -8.96
C ALA A 70 5.47 -2.54 -8.78
N ASN A 71 4.38 -2.90 -8.10
CA ASN A 71 3.27 -2.01 -7.76
C ASN A 71 3.14 -1.87 -6.23
N GLY A 72 4.26 -1.80 -5.52
CA GLY A 72 4.27 -1.65 -4.06
C GLY A 72 3.93 -0.23 -3.63
N ILE A 73 3.04 -0.10 -2.62
CA ILE A 73 2.63 1.23 -2.15
C ILE A 73 3.71 1.95 -1.34
N LEU A 74 4.50 1.21 -0.56
CA LEU A 74 5.55 1.77 0.31
C LEU A 74 6.94 1.65 -0.30
N LYS A 75 7.16 0.61 -1.11
CA LYS A 75 8.42 0.37 -1.81
C LYS A 75 8.15 -0.27 -3.15
N THR A 76 8.65 0.35 -4.22
CA THR A 76 8.61 -0.21 -5.55
C THR A 76 9.96 -0.87 -5.89
N ASP A 77 9.94 -1.84 -6.82
CA ASP A 77 11.17 -2.44 -7.37
C ASP A 77 11.97 -1.43 -8.20
N THR A 78 11.37 -0.31 -8.54
CA THR A 78 12.03 0.81 -9.20
C THR A 78 12.87 1.58 -8.19
N ALA A 79 14.12 1.85 -8.49
CA ALA A 79 15.06 2.52 -7.61
C ALA A 79 14.53 3.84 -7.06
N GLY A 80 14.57 4.01 -5.77
CA GLY A 80 14.32 5.28 -5.08
C GLY A 80 12.96 5.46 -4.42
N THR A 81 12.10 4.46 -4.44
CA THR A 81 10.82 4.49 -3.73
C THR A 81 10.84 3.49 -2.58
N ASP A 82 11.44 3.87 -1.47
CA ASP A 82 11.36 3.16 -0.19
C ASP A 82 11.06 4.18 0.90
N PHE A 83 9.79 4.39 1.16
CA PHE A 83 9.30 5.43 2.07
C PHE A 83 9.84 5.27 3.49
N ILE A 84 9.74 4.08 4.07
CA ILE A 84 10.11 3.87 5.47
C ILE A 84 11.64 3.92 5.65
N SER A 85 12.39 3.34 4.72
CA SER A 85 13.87 3.43 4.75
C SER A 85 14.34 4.88 4.54
N SER A 86 13.65 5.67 3.72
CA SER A 86 13.93 7.08 3.55
C SER A 86 13.70 7.88 4.84
N LEU A 87 12.63 7.58 5.60
CA LEU A 87 12.39 8.19 6.92
C LEU A 87 13.46 7.79 7.95
N ILE A 88 13.91 6.53 7.94
CA ILE A 88 15.00 6.07 8.81
C ILE A 88 16.28 6.83 8.47
N SER A 89 16.63 6.90 7.18
CA SER A 89 17.81 7.62 6.70
C SER A 89 17.73 9.13 7.02
N LEU A 90 16.55 9.73 6.90
CA LEU A 90 16.34 11.14 7.27
C LEU A 90 16.63 11.38 8.75
N ARG A 91 16.07 10.55 9.64
CA ARG A 91 16.33 10.63 11.08
C ARG A 91 17.83 10.51 11.39
N ASP A 92 18.47 9.50 10.81
CA ASP A 92 19.88 9.19 11.12
C ASP A 92 20.81 10.32 10.65
N ASN A 93 20.57 10.85 9.45
CA ASN A 93 21.31 12.00 8.93
C ASN A 93 21.05 13.29 9.73
N LEU A 94 19.78 13.54 10.15
CA LEU A 94 19.48 14.70 11.02
C LEU A 94 20.16 14.55 12.38
N THR A 95 20.19 13.36 12.96
CA THR A 95 20.88 13.10 14.22
C THR A 95 22.38 13.38 14.07
N THR A 96 23.02 12.88 13.00
CA THR A 96 24.43 13.15 12.70
C THR A 96 24.71 14.63 12.50
N ALA A 97 23.84 15.33 11.78
CA ALA A 97 24.01 16.76 11.50
C ALA A 97 23.85 17.64 12.75
N SER A 98 23.03 17.22 13.72
CA SER A 98 22.75 17.94 14.97
C SER A 98 23.70 17.57 16.11
N ASP A 99 24.44 16.46 16.00
CA ASP A 99 25.32 15.98 17.06
C ASP A 99 26.58 16.85 17.16
N SER A 100 26.81 17.43 18.34
CA SER A 100 27.99 18.23 18.61
C SER A 100 29.30 17.44 18.60
N ALA A 101 29.24 16.11 18.82
CA ALA A 101 30.37 15.22 18.80
C ALA A 101 30.76 14.79 17.36
N SER A 102 29.88 14.94 16.39
CA SER A 102 30.14 14.63 15.00
C SER A 102 31.12 15.61 14.35
N SER A 103 32.02 15.10 13.50
CA SER A 103 32.95 15.95 12.74
C SER A 103 32.21 16.84 11.73
N GLU A 104 32.77 17.99 11.40
CA GLU A 104 32.18 18.90 10.39
C GLU A 104 32.05 18.22 9.01
N SER A 105 32.96 17.32 8.67
CA SER A 105 32.85 16.51 7.44
C SER A 105 31.64 15.57 7.49
N ALA A 106 31.40 14.90 8.62
CA ALA A 106 30.23 14.02 8.80
C ALA A 106 28.92 14.81 8.73
N LYS A 107 28.85 15.98 9.37
CA LYS A 107 27.68 16.87 9.32
C LYS A 107 27.40 17.35 7.89
N SER A 108 28.44 17.80 7.17
CA SER A 108 28.32 18.23 5.78
C SER A 108 27.82 17.10 4.88
N SER A 109 28.37 15.89 5.05
CA SER A 109 27.93 14.71 4.27
C SER A 109 26.48 14.32 4.58
N ALA A 110 26.08 14.38 5.85
CA ALA A 110 24.71 14.11 6.26
C ALA A 110 23.71 15.11 5.65
N LEU A 111 24.04 16.40 5.68
CA LEU A 111 23.24 17.47 5.06
C LEU A 111 23.14 17.32 3.53
N ALA A 112 24.26 16.97 2.87
CA ALA A 112 24.26 16.68 1.44
C ALA A 112 23.37 15.46 1.11
N SER A 113 23.44 14.39 1.89
CA SER A 113 22.58 13.21 1.71
C SER A 113 21.08 13.54 1.85
N ILE A 114 20.73 14.39 2.81
CA ILE A 114 19.35 14.86 2.98
C ILE A 114 18.90 15.62 1.72
N LYS A 115 19.68 16.62 1.30
CA LYS A 115 19.36 17.50 0.18
C LYS A 115 19.31 16.76 -1.15
N ASP A 116 20.33 15.97 -1.46
CA ASP A 116 20.56 15.45 -2.80
C ASP A 116 19.88 14.11 -3.06
N THR A 117 19.51 13.38 -1.98
CA THR A 117 18.97 12.03 -2.13
C THR A 117 17.66 11.83 -1.38
N ILE A 118 17.62 12.12 -0.08
CA ILE A 118 16.49 11.70 0.78
C ILE A 118 15.23 12.48 0.45
N ILE A 119 15.33 13.79 0.23
CA ILE A 119 14.19 14.62 -0.17
C ILE A 119 13.61 14.10 -1.49
N GLY A 120 14.44 13.88 -2.49
CA GLY A 120 13.98 13.34 -3.78
C GLY A 120 13.35 11.94 -3.68
N ASN A 121 13.79 11.09 -2.75
CA ASN A 121 13.17 9.80 -2.50
C ASN A 121 11.80 9.93 -1.81
N LEU A 122 11.65 10.90 -0.92
CA LEU A 122 10.36 11.21 -0.29
C LEU A 122 9.36 11.77 -1.30
N ASP A 123 9.79 12.68 -2.18
CA ASP A 123 8.96 13.23 -3.26
C ASP A 123 8.48 12.11 -4.21
N LYS A 124 9.35 11.16 -4.57
CA LYS A 124 8.96 9.99 -5.37
C LYS A 124 7.96 9.10 -4.63
N SER A 125 8.13 8.95 -3.32
CA SER A 125 7.19 8.17 -2.51
C SER A 125 5.83 8.86 -2.42
N GLU A 126 5.78 10.19 -2.35
CA GLU A 126 4.54 10.98 -2.40
C GLU A 126 3.83 10.76 -3.74
N LEU A 127 4.54 10.88 -4.86
CA LEU A 127 3.96 10.61 -6.19
C LEU A 127 3.41 9.18 -6.28
N ASN A 128 4.13 8.19 -5.76
CA ASN A 128 3.67 6.82 -5.72
C ASN A 128 2.37 6.66 -4.90
N PHE A 129 2.24 7.37 -3.78
CA PHE A 129 0.98 7.37 -3.01
C PHE A 129 -0.18 7.99 -3.79
N ILE A 130 0.06 9.10 -4.50
CA ILE A 130 -0.94 9.76 -5.35
C ILE A 130 -1.42 8.81 -6.45
N ASP A 131 -0.51 8.09 -7.11
CA ASP A 131 -0.83 7.12 -8.15
C ASP A 131 -1.67 5.96 -7.60
N HIS A 132 -1.31 5.44 -6.43
CA HIS A 132 -2.11 4.41 -5.75
C HIS A 132 -3.49 4.93 -5.34
N PHE A 133 -3.58 6.14 -4.81
CA PHE A 133 -4.85 6.75 -4.44
C PHE A 133 -5.77 6.92 -5.67
N SER A 134 -5.21 7.37 -6.78
CA SER A 134 -5.92 7.49 -8.06
C SER A 134 -6.39 6.13 -8.58
N SER A 135 -5.55 5.10 -8.46
CA SER A 135 -5.89 3.73 -8.81
C SER A 135 -7.02 3.17 -7.95
N ILE A 136 -7.04 3.47 -6.66
CA ILE A 136 -8.14 3.09 -5.74
C ILE A 136 -9.44 3.76 -6.18
N GLY A 137 -9.41 5.05 -6.50
CA GLY A 137 -10.58 5.77 -7.00
C GLY A 137 -11.16 5.17 -8.28
N ALA A 138 -10.28 4.82 -9.23
CA ALA A 138 -10.69 4.17 -10.47
C ALA A 138 -11.28 2.76 -10.23
N ARG A 139 -10.71 1.98 -9.29
CA ARG A 139 -11.25 0.66 -8.90
C ARG A 139 -12.63 0.79 -8.25
N LEU A 140 -12.81 1.77 -7.36
CA LEU A 140 -14.10 2.04 -6.72
C LEU A 140 -15.17 2.38 -7.75
N SER A 141 -14.89 3.30 -8.68
CA SER A 141 -15.81 3.67 -9.76
C SER A 141 -16.21 2.48 -10.65
N ARG A 142 -15.25 1.57 -10.94
CA ARG A 142 -15.55 0.33 -11.68
C ARG A 142 -16.45 -0.62 -10.89
N LEU A 143 -16.27 -0.73 -9.58
CA LEU A 143 -17.14 -1.54 -8.72
C LEU A 143 -18.55 -0.98 -8.67
N GLU A 144 -18.71 0.34 -8.48
CA GLU A 144 -20.02 1.02 -8.48
C GLU A 144 -20.75 0.84 -9.81
N THR A 145 -20.03 0.96 -10.93
CA THR A 145 -20.59 0.71 -12.26
C THR A 145 -21.04 -0.75 -12.41
N SER A 146 -20.21 -1.70 -11.98
CA SER A 146 -20.54 -3.13 -12.05
C SER A 146 -21.75 -3.48 -11.17
N GLU A 147 -21.83 -2.92 -9.97
CA GLU A 147 -22.97 -3.07 -9.07
C GLU A 147 -24.25 -2.53 -9.71
N SER A 148 -24.20 -1.33 -10.28
CA SER A 148 -25.35 -0.71 -10.97
C SER A 148 -25.84 -1.57 -12.13
N LEU A 149 -24.94 -2.05 -12.98
CA LEU A 149 -25.27 -2.94 -14.10
C LEU A 149 -25.90 -4.25 -13.62
N THR A 150 -25.34 -4.85 -12.56
CA THR A 150 -25.88 -6.09 -11.98
C THR A 150 -27.30 -5.88 -11.44
N ASN A 151 -27.53 -4.78 -10.74
CA ASN A 151 -28.87 -4.44 -10.22
C ASN A 151 -29.88 -4.18 -11.36
N GLN A 152 -29.47 -3.55 -12.44
CA GLN A 152 -30.31 -3.38 -13.64
C GLN A 152 -30.66 -4.72 -14.28
N GLN A 153 -29.70 -5.64 -14.40
CA GLN A 153 -29.92 -6.99 -14.93
C GLN A 153 -30.88 -7.78 -14.04
N ILE A 154 -30.71 -7.75 -12.71
CA ILE A 154 -31.63 -8.39 -11.76
C ILE A 154 -33.06 -7.83 -11.93
N SER A 155 -33.19 -6.51 -12.03
CA SER A 155 -34.48 -5.85 -12.20
C SER A 155 -35.16 -6.19 -13.54
N ALA A 156 -34.37 -6.43 -14.59
CA ALA A 156 -34.91 -6.83 -15.90
C ALA A 156 -35.30 -8.31 -15.93
N ILE A 157 -34.59 -9.19 -15.24
CA ILE A 157 -34.82 -10.64 -15.23
C ILE A 157 -36.00 -11.00 -14.29
N THR A 158 -36.12 -10.32 -13.15
CA THR A 158 -37.17 -10.63 -12.15
C THR A 158 -38.59 -10.71 -12.73
N PRO A 159 -39.10 -9.74 -13.55
CA PRO A 159 -40.41 -9.84 -14.14
C PRO A 159 -40.53 -10.95 -15.20
N LEU A 160 -39.43 -11.29 -15.90
CA LEU A 160 -39.44 -12.38 -16.86
C LEU A 160 -39.64 -13.72 -16.17
N ILE A 161 -38.93 -13.94 -15.03
CA ILE A 161 -39.11 -15.15 -14.20
C ILE A 161 -40.53 -15.22 -13.64
N SER A 162 -41.10 -14.09 -13.16
CA SER A 162 -42.46 -14.06 -12.63
C SER A 162 -43.48 -14.44 -13.70
N ASN A 163 -43.36 -13.88 -14.91
CA ASN A 163 -44.24 -14.19 -16.01
C ASN A 163 -44.19 -15.68 -16.42
N GLU A 164 -42.97 -16.28 -16.43
CA GLU A 164 -42.81 -17.69 -16.77
C GLU A 164 -43.42 -18.61 -15.70
N THR A 165 -43.23 -18.24 -14.42
CA THR A 165 -43.76 -19.03 -13.28
C THR A 165 -45.26 -18.91 -13.14
N ASP A 166 -45.86 -17.74 -13.42
CA ASP A 166 -47.31 -17.49 -13.34
C ASP A 166 -48.09 -18.19 -14.50
N ILE A 167 -47.42 -18.42 -15.65
CA ILE A 167 -48.05 -19.14 -16.79
C ILE A 167 -48.16 -20.64 -16.50
N ASP A 168 -47.28 -21.23 -15.66
CA ASP A 168 -47.29 -22.63 -15.34
C ASP A 168 -48.32 -23.05 -14.26
N LEU A 169 -49.04 -22.04 -13.67
CA LEU A 169 -50.11 -22.25 -12.66
C LEU A 169 -51.53 -22.02 -13.19
N ALA A 170 -51.69 -21.71 -14.47
CA ALA A 170 -53.00 -21.50 -15.12
C ALA A 170 -53.32 -22.63 -16.11
#